data_a79b708b5ca6a3acda0cc007276fdddd
#
_entry.id   a79b708b5ca6a3acda0cc007276fdddd
#
_cell.length_a   1.000
_cell.length_b   1.000
_cell.length_c   1.000
_cell.angle_alpha   90.00
_cell.angle_beta   90.00
_cell.angle_gamma   90.00
#
_symmetry.space_group_name_H-M   'P 1'
#
loop_
_entity.id
_entity.type
_entity.pdbx_description
1 polymer ?
#
loop_
_entity_poly.entity_id
_entity_poly.type
_entity_poly.pdbx_seq_one_letter_code
_entity_poly.pdbx_strand_id
1 'polypeptide(L)'
;MSDLIFIVPALGIPALVSALEWTLLNDIVERHHSHHDTYRVSNTLTHTLVMIMVFMGFLGVVLGWLCNVGVFKANSHVLLAFFLSFLGVSLLIWTWLHRYKVVTYDDRMHITPPIGTRRTIRYDEIESMEWHRSKSLLGYENLRVRVKGSYRRVTLWGMLESRPP
;
A
#
# COMPACT_ATOMS: atom_id res chain seq x y z
N MET A 1 -24.22 22.16 -10.16
CA MET A 1 -23.52 22.13 -8.83
C MET A 1 -23.32 20.70 -8.31
N SER A 2 -24.15 19.72 -8.67
CA SER A 2 -24.02 18.32 -8.21
C SER A 2 -22.74 17.61 -8.70
N ASP A 3 -22.24 17.94 -9.88
CA ASP A 3 -21.10 17.22 -10.48
C ASP A 3 -19.76 17.57 -9.82
N LEU A 4 -19.62 18.79 -9.27
CA LEU A 4 -18.44 19.20 -8.52
C LEU A 4 -18.17 18.35 -7.29
N ILE A 5 -19.22 17.82 -6.64
CA ILE A 5 -19.11 16.96 -5.46
C ILE A 5 -18.37 15.66 -5.81
N PHE A 6 -18.46 15.20 -7.05
CA PHE A 6 -17.79 13.98 -7.51
C PHE A 6 -16.43 14.26 -8.16
N ILE A 7 -16.30 15.37 -8.90
CA ILE A 7 -15.06 15.75 -9.60
C ILE A 7 -13.95 16.07 -8.61
N VAL A 8 -14.26 16.81 -7.54
CA VAL A 8 -13.28 17.19 -6.53
C VAL A 8 -12.61 15.99 -5.89
N PRO A 9 -13.32 14.97 -5.35
CA PRO A 9 -12.66 13.80 -4.81
C PRO A 9 -12.01 12.91 -5.89
N ALA A 10 -12.57 12.83 -7.10
CA ALA A 10 -12.00 12.02 -8.18
C ALA A 10 -10.60 12.48 -8.61
N LEU A 11 -10.35 13.77 -8.60
CA LEU A 11 -9.02 14.35 -8.87
C LEU A 11 -8.21 14.57 -7.59
N GLY A 12 -8.88 14.95 -6.49
CA GLY A 12 -8.25 15.28 -5.23
C GLY A 12 -7.59 14.07 -4.54
N ILE A 13 -8.23 12.90 -4.56
CA ILE A 13 -7.67 11.69 -3.95
C ILE A 13 -6.36 11.27 -4.62
N PRO A 14 -6.29 11.07 -5.96
CA PRO A 14 -5.03 10.73 -6.61
C PRO A 14 -3.95 11.79 -6.44
N ALA A 15 -4.30 13.08 -6.52
CA ALA A 15 -3.35 14.17 -6.34
C ALA A 15 -2.76 14.18 -4.92
N LEU A 16 -3.59 13.99 -3.90
CA LEU A 16 -3.17 13.93 -2.51
C LEU A 16 -2.26 12.73 -2.26
N VAL A 17 -2.62 11.55 -2.77
CA VAL A 17 -1.81 10.33 -2.64
C VAL A 17 -0.47 10.50 -3.35
N SER A 18 -0.45 11.08 -4.56
CA SER A 18 0.78 11.37 -5.30
C SER A 18 1.70 12.33 -4.53
N ALA A 19 1.14 13.38 -3.94
CA ALA A 19 1.89 14.33 -3.10
C ALA A 19 2.44 13.67 -1.84
N LEU A 20 1.65 12.83 -1.17
CA LEU A 20 2.10 12.08 0.01
C LEU A 20 3.21 11.09 -0.34
N GLU A 21 3.09 10.39 -1.46
CA GLU A 21 4.13 9.45 -1.92
C GLU A 21 5.43 10.21 -2.21
N TRP A 22 5.36 11.36 -2.87
CA TRP A 22 6.51 12.22 -3.12
C TRP A 22 7.21 12.66 -1.82
N THR A 23 6.46 13.14 -0.82
CA THR A 23 7.03 13.57 0.46
C THR A 23 7.62 12.40 1.24
N LEU A 24 6.96 11.25 1.24
CA LEU A 24 7.45 10.04 1.92
C LEU A 24 8.70 9.47 1.26
N LEU A 25 8.85 9.61 -0.07
CA LEU A 25 10.07 9.21 -0.78
C LEU A 25 11.24 10.12 -0.44
N ASN A 26 11.03 11.43 -0.36
CA ASN A 26 12.08 12.40 -0.03
C ASN A 26 12.54 12.30 1.43
N ASP A 27 11.63 12.07 2.38
CA ASP A 27 11.97 11.92 3.81
C ASP A 27 12.85 10.67 4.09
N ILE A 28 12.89 9.72 3.16
CA ILE A 28 13.69 8.50 3.29
C ILE A 28 15.14 8.72 2.81
N VAL A 29 15.37 9.63 1.88
CA VAL A 29 16.71 9.92 1.34
C VAL A 29 17.59 10.60 2.41
N GLU A 30 17.01 11.34 3.34
CA GLU A 30 17.75 12.06 4.39
C GLU A 30 18.18 11.20 5.60
N ARG A 31 17.63 9.98 5.78
CA ARG A 31 17.90 9.16 7.00
C ARG A 31 18.97 8.08 6.84
N HIS A 32 20.00 8.32 6.05
CA HIS A 32 21.01 7.33 5.66
C HIS A 32 22.08 6.97 6.72
N HIS A 33 21.91 7.30 8.01
CA HIS A 33 22.95 7.05 9.03
C HIS A 33 22.54 6.18 10.22
N SER A 34 21.52 5.33 10.09
CA SER A 34 21.14 4.43 11.18
C SER A 34 21.50 2.97 10.85
N HIS A 35 22.18 2.30 11.80
CA HIS A 35 22.57 0.87 11.77
C HIS A 35 21.36 -0.12 11.74
N HIS A 36 20.28 0.22 11.03
CA HIS A 36 19.07 -0.60 11.01
C HIS A 36 18.58 -0.78 9.57
N ASP A 37 18.40 -2.02 9.16
CA ASP A 37 17.79 -2.33 7.89
C ASP A 37 16.26 -2.17 7.98
N THR A 38 15.70 -1.35 7.12
CA THR A 38 14.25 -1.14 7.05
C THR A 38 13.70 -1.76 5.77
N TYR A 39 12.86 -2.77 5.95
CA TYR A 39 12.15 -3.43 4.86
C TYR A 39 10.74 -2.86 4.75
N ARG A 40 10.38 -2.41 3.56
CA ARG A 40 9.04 -1.90 3.22
C ARG A 40 8.52 -2.63 1.99
N VAL A 41 7.23 -2.48 1.71
CA VAL A 41 6.66 -2.97 0.45
C VAL A 41 7.37 -2.29 -0.72
N SER A 42 7.62 -3.06 -1.78
CA SER A 42 8.30 -2.56 -3.00
C SER A 42 7.67 -1.25 -3.49
N ASN A 43 8.54 -0.27 -3.75
CA ASN A 43 8.12 1.02 -4.32
C ASN A 43 7.40 0.83 -5.66
N THR A 44 7.81 -0.16 -6.44
CA THR A 44 7.17 -0.45 -7.74
C THR A 44 5.68 -0.76 -7.55
N LEU A 45 5.32 -1.53 -6.53
CA LEU A 45 3.92 -1.86 -6.24
C LEU A 45 3.11 -0.63 -5.83
N THR A 46 3.64 0.17 -4.90
CA THR A 46 2.94 1.37 -4.42
C THR A 46 2.80 2.41 -5.54
N HIS A 47 3.86 2.61 -6.31
CA HIS A 47 3.85 3.53 -7.45
C HIS A 47 2.88 3.10 -8.54
N THR A 48 2.86 1.82 -8.91
CA THR A 48 1.89 1.27 -9.87
C THR A 48 0.46 1.48 -9.39
N LEU A 49 0.18 1.27 -8.11
CA LEU A 49 -1.15 1.49 -7.54
C LEU A 49 -1.57 2.97 -7.64
N VAL A 50 -0.65 3.90 -7.36
CA VAL A 50 -0.90 5.35 -7.50
C VAL A 50 -1.16 5.71 -8.96
N MET A 51 -0.38 5.17 -9.91
CA MET A 51 -0.62 5.41 -11.34
C MET A 51 -1.99 4.90 -11.80
N ILE A 52 -2.41 3.73 -11.31
CA ILE A 52 -3.76 3.21 -11.57
C ILE A 52 -4.82 4.16 -11.00
N MET A 53 -4.64 4.67 -9.79
CA MET A 53 -5.58 5.61 -9.17
C MET A 53 -5.68 6.91 -9.98
N VAL A 54 -4.56 7.48 -10.43
CA VAL A 54 -4.53 8.68 -11.28
C VAL A 54 -5.27 8.43 -12.59
N PHE A 55 -4.96 7.31 -13.25
CA PHE A 55 -5.61 6.93 -14.51
C PHE A 55 -7.13 6.75 -14.34
N MET A 56 -7.57 6.02 -13.32
CA MET A 56 -8.99 5.78 -13.06
C MET A 56 -9.73 7.06 -12.64
N GLY A 57 -9.08 7.94 -11.88
CA GLY A 57 -9.64 9.25 -11.53
C GLY A 57 -9.88 10.12 -12.78
N PHE A 58 -8.86 10.20 -13.64
CA PHE A 58 -8.95 10.92 -14.91
C PHE A 58 -10.02 10.33 -15.82
N LEU A 59 -10.03 9.01 -15.99
CA LEU A 59 -11.01 8.30 -16.81
C LEU A 59 -12.45 8.54 -16.30
N GLY A 60 -12.66 8.50 -14.99
CA GLY A 60 -13.95 8.78 -14.36
C GLY A 60 -14.47 10.18 -14.66
N VAL A 61 -13.59 11.19 -14.60
CA VAL A 61 -13.94 12.58 -14.92
C VAL A 61 -14.28 12.73 -16.41
N VAL A 62 -13.45 12.18 -17.30
CA VAL A 62 -13.69 12.24 -18.75
C VAL A 62 -15.01 11.57 -19.14
N LEU A 63 -15.24 10.35 -18.67
CA LEU A 63 -16.48 9.63 -18.97
C LEU A 63 -17.71 10.30 -18.35
N GLY A 64 -17.60 10.83 -17.14
CA GLY A 64 -18.65 11.62 -16.50
C GLY A 64 -19.01 12.87 -17.31
N TRP A 65 -17.99 13.56 -17.82
CA TRP A 65 -18.19 14.72 -18.70
C TRP A 65 -18.86 14.32 -20.02
N LEU A 66 -18.44 13.23 -20.68
CA LEU A 66 -19.04 12.72 -21.91
C LEU A 66 -20.50 12.31 -21.72
N CYS A 67 -20.87 11.76 -20.57
CA CYS A 67 -22.27 11.49 -20.23
C CYS A 67 -23.06 12.78 -20.09
N ASN A 68 -22.49 13.82 -19.50
CA ASN A 68 -23.16 15.10 -19.28
C ASN A 68 -23.40 15.87 -20.59
N VAL A 69 -22.47 15.73 -21.55
CA VAL A 69 -22.61 16.30 -22.91
C VAL A 69 -23.57 15.47 -23.80
N GLY A 70 -24.03 14.30 -23.32
CA GLY A 70 -25.01 13.48 -24.05
C GLY A 70 -24.39 12.52 -25.08
N VAL A 71 -23.06 12.38 -25.11
CA VAL A 71 -22.36 11.39 -25.96
C VAL A 71 -22.69 9.97 -25.52
N PHE A 72 -22.79 9.73 -24.22
CA PHE A 72 -23.25 8.45 -23.66
C PHE A 72 -24.59 8.60 -22.96
N LYS A 73 -25.50 7.67 -23.22
CA LYS A 73 -26.82 7.59 -22.56
C LYS A 73 -26.75 6.86 -21.21
N ALA A 74 -25.67 7.10 -20.42
CA ALA A 74 -25.50 6.51 -19.11
C ALA A 74 -25.77 7.56 -18.02
N ASN A 75 -26.15 7.09 -16.84
CA ASN A 75 -26.31 7.98 -15.69
C ASN A 75 -24.92 8.38 -15.16
N SER A 76 -24.56 9.66 -15.29
CA SER A 76 -23.26 10.20 -14.86
C SER A 76 -23.00 9.97 -13.38
N HIS A 77 -24.02 10.06 -12.53
CA HIS A 77 -23.86 9.84 -11.08
C HIS A 77 -23.50 8.39 -10.74
N VAL A 78 -24.11 7.41 -11.41
CA VAL A 78 -23.78 5.98 -11.20
C VAL A 78 -22.37 5.70 -11.66
N LEU A 79 -21.97 6.23 -12.79
CA LEU A 79 -20.62 6.08 -13.33
C LEU A 79 -19.57 6.70 -12.40
N LEU A 80 -19.77 7.92 -11.96
CA LEU A 80 -18.87 8.61 -11.05
C LEU A 80 -18.81 7.90 -9.68
N ALA A 81 -19.92 7.42 -9.15
CA ALA A 81 -19.94 6.63 -7.91
C ALA A 81 -19.13 5.34 -8.04
N PHE A 82 -19.17 4.66 -9.19
CA PHE A 82 -18.33 3.50 -9.47
C PHE A 82 -16.83 3.85 -9.40
N PHE A 83 -16.40 4.90 -10.10
CA PHE A 83 -14.99 5.32 -10.08
C PHE A 83 -14.54 5.77 -8.68
N LEU A 84 -15.38 6.50 -7.94
CA LEU A 84 -15.07 6.90 -6.57
C LEU A 84 -14.96 5.70 -5.63
N SER A 85 -15.81 4.70 -5.78
CA SER A 85 -15.71 3.46 -5.01
C SER A 85 -14.40 2.73 -5.29
N PHE A 86 -14.00 2.67 -6.56
CA PHE A 86 -12.71 2.10 -6.95
C PHE A 86 -11.54 2.86 -6.34
N LEU A 87 -11.54 4.20 -6.41
CA LEU A 87 -10.51 5.04 -5.79
C LEU A 87 -10.46 4.85 -4.27
N GLY A 88 -11.62 4.76 -3.61
CA GLY A 88 -11.70 4.50 -2.16
C GLY A 88 -11.08 3.17 -1.75
N VAL A 89 -11.39 2.09 -2.47
CA VAL A 89 -10.79 0.78 -2.23
C VAL A 89 -9.27 0.81 -2.49
N SER A 90 -8.85 1.44 -3.58
CA SER A 90 -7.43 1.57 -3.92
C SER A 90 -6.66 2.37 -2.87
N LEU A 91 -7.25 3.44 -2.33
CA LEU A 91 -6.69 4.24 -1.24
C LEU A 91 -6.53 3.42 0.04
N LEU A 92 -7.50 2.57 0.38
CA LEU A 92 -7.40 1.66 1.54
C LEU A 92 -6.25 0.67 1.35
N ILE A 93 -6.13 0.06 0.17
CA ILE A 93 -5.05 -0.87 -0.14
C ILE A 93 -3.69 -0.15 -0.05
N TRP A 94 -3.57 1.04 -0.62
CA TRP A 94 -2.35 1.85 -0.56
C TRP A 94 -1.96 2.18 0.88
N THR A 95 -2.92 2.59 1.73
CA THR A 95 -2.68 2.87 3.14
C THR A 95 -2.21 1.63 3.90
N TRP A 96 -2.78 0.45 3.60
CA TRP A 96 -2.36 -0.80 4.21
C TRP A 96 -0.95 -1.20 3.81
N LEU A 97 -0.61 -1.07 2.54
CA LEU A 97 0.75 -1.36 2.04
C LEU A 97 1.78 -0.42 2.65
N HIS A 98 1.46 0.88 2.75
CA HIS A 98 2.36 1.88 3.34
C HIS A 98 2.58 1.68 4.83
N ARG A 99 1.57 1.19 5.55
CA ARG A 99 1.69 0.90 6.98
C ARG A 99 2.57 -0.30 7.26
N TYR A 100 2.65 -1.27 6.34
CA TYR A 100 3.43 -2.48 6.54
C TYR A 100 4.93 -2.20 6.47
N LYS A 101 5.63 -2.46 7.58
CA LYS A 101 7.06 -2.17 7.71
C LYS A 101 7.70 -3.16 8.67
N VAL A 102 8.90 -3.63 8.33
CA VAL A 102 9.76 -4.44 9.18
C VAL A 102 11.08 -3.69 9.36
N VAL A 103 11.50 -3.51 10.60
CA VAL A 103 12.78 -2.89 10.95
C VAL A 103 13.60 -3.92 11.70
N THR A 104 14.78 -4.24 11.20
CA THR A 104 15.71 -5.17 11.81
C THR A 104 16.77 -4.40 12.58
N TYR A 105 17.06 -4.86 13.80
CA TYR A 105 18.13 -4.40 14.68
C TYR A 105 19.08 -5.57 14.91
N ASP A 106 20.20 -5.36 15.58
CA ASP A 106 21.19 -6.39 15.84
C ASP A 106 20.65 -7.55 16.71
N ASP A 107 19.73 -7.27 17.64
CA ASP A 107 19.19 -8.24 18.60
C ASP A 107 17.70 -8.57 18.42
N ARG A 108 16.97 -7.78 17.67
CA ARG A 108 15.50 -7.85 17.53
C ARG A 108 14.99 -7.35 16.19
N MET A 109 13.78 -7.76 15.85
CA MET A 109 13.03 -7.17 14.73
C MET A 109 11.74 -6.54 15.21
N HIS A 110 11.39 -5.41 14.62
CA HIS A 110 10.11 -4.72 14.82
C HIS A 110 9.24 -4.89 13.59
N ILE A 111 8.08 -5.51 13.78
CA ILE A 111 7.11 -5.73 12.71
C ILE A 111 5.91 -4.83 12.96
N THR A 112 5.61 -3.95 12.02
CA THR A 112 4.39 -3.15 12.02
C THR A 112 3.44 -3.75 10.98
N PRO A 113 2.43 -4.53 11.40
CA PRO A 113 1.50 -5.15 10.47
C PRO A 113 0.56 -4.10 9.86
N PRO A 114 -0.06 -4.38 8.71
CA PRO A 114 -1.05 -3.48 8.09
C PRO A 114 -2.26 -3.26 9.00
N ILE A 115 -2.65 -4.29 9.76
CA ILE A 115 -3.73 -4.24 10.74
C ILE A 115 -3.18 -4.73 12.09
N GLY A 116 -3.47 -4.00 13.16
CA GLY A 116 -3.08 -4.36 14.53
C GLY A 116 -1.91 -3.55 15.08
N THR A 117 -1.36 -4.03 16.18
CA THR A 117 -0.28 -3.38 16.94
C THR A 117 1.10 -3.83 16.48
N ARG A 118 2.08 -2.95 16.62
CA ARG A 118 3.50 -3.23 16.41
C ARG A 118 3.94 -4.39 17.31
N ARG A 119 4.73 -5.31 16.76
CA ARG A 119 5.29 -6.46 17.47
C ARG A 119 6.81 -6.38 17.43
N THR A 120 7.41 -6.71 18.55
CA THR A 120 8.87 -6.87 18.68
C THR A 120 9.16 -8.35 18.89
N ILE A 121 10.09 -8.90 18.14
CA ILE A 121 10.55 -10.28 18.26
C ILE A 121 12.06 -10.22 18.45
N ARG A 122 12.57 -10.83 19.53
CA ARG A 122 14.00 -10.99 19.74
C ARG A 122 14.50 -12.23 18.98
N TYR A 123 15.70 -12.17 18.46
CA TYR A 123 16.24 -13.28 17.67
C TYR A 123 16.49 -14.54 18.50
N ASP A 124 16.81 -14.39 19.81
CA ASP A 124 16.97 -15.51 20.77
C ASP A 124 15.64 -16.25 21.06
N GLU A 125 14.50 -15.61 20.83
CA GLU A 125 13.18 -16.17 21.00
C GLU A 125 12.69 -16.94 19.74
N ILE A 126 13.40 -16.87 18.64
CA ILE A 126 13.00 -17.54 17.40
C ILE A 126 13.30 -19.04 17.51
N GLU A 127 12.28 -19.85 17.28
CA GLU A 127 12.37 -21.29 17.27
C GLU A 127 12.70 -21.85 15.86
N SER A 128 11.99 -21.33 14.86
CA SER A 128 12.20 -21.72 13.46
C SER A 128 11.76 -20.62 12.49
N MET A 129 12.43 -20.57 11.35
CA MET A 129 12.07 -19.74 10.21
C MET A 129 11.89 -20.64 8.99
N GLU A 130 10.75 -20.56 8.34
CA GLU A 130 10.42 -21.38 7.18
C GLU A 130 9.92 -20.49 6.03
N TRP A 131 10.54 -20.64 4.86
CA TRP A 131 10.02 -20.05 3.64
C TRP A 131 8.78 -20.83 3.19
N HIS A 132 7.68 -20.13 3.03
CA HIS A 132 6.44 -20.71 2.57
C HIS A 132 6.01 -20.04 1.27
N ARG A 133 5.98 -20.83 0.20
CA ARG A 133 5.50 -20.35 -1.09
C ARG A 133 4.02 -20.03 -0.98
N SER A 134 3.68 -18.75 -1.06
CA SER A 134 2.29 -18.33 -1.10
C SER A 134 1.65 -18.81 -2.41
N LYS A 135 0.45 -19.38 -2.33
CA LYS A 135 -0.37 -19.62 -3.52
C LYS A 135 -0.97 -18.34 -4.12
N SER A 136 -0.45 -17.20 -3.73
CA SER A 136 -0.86 -15.88 -4.25
C SER A 136 -0.51 -15.78 -5.73
N LEU A 137 -1.39 -15.15 -6.51
CA LEU A 137 -1.21 -14.83 -7.93
C LEU A 137 0.10 -14.09 -8.25
N LEU A 138 0.71 -13.45 -7.25
CA LEU A 138 1.93 -12.64 -7.40
C LEU A 138 3.22 -13.43 -7.17
N GLY A 139 3.15 -14.72 -6.80
CA GLY A 139 4.31 -15.61 -6.71
C GLY A 139 5.31 -15.31 -5.59
N TYR A 140 5.00 -14.40 -4.67
CA TYR A 140 5.89 -14.06 -3.56
C TYR A 140 5.99 -15.18 -2.52
N GLU A 141 7.19 -15.42 -2.00
CA GLU A 141 7.43 -16.34 -0.90
C GLU A 141 7.31 -15.57 0.42
N ASN A 142 6.53 -16.11 1.36
CA ASN A 142 6.37 -15.52 2.68
C ASN A 142 7.28 -16.23 3.68
N LEU A 143 7.91 -15.47 4.58
CA LEU A 143 8.69 -16.02 5.67
C LEU A 143 7.79 -16.21 6.90
N ARG A 144 7.67 -17.45 7.38
CA ARG A 144 6.99 -17.80 8.63
C ARG A 144 7.98 -17.90 9.76
N VAL A 145 7.79 -17.09 10.78
CA VAL A 145 8.62 -17.08 11.99
C VAL A 145 7.80 -17.68 13.13
N ARG A 146 8.36 -18.73 13.76
CA ARG A 146 7.81 -19.32 14.98
C ARG A 146 8.61 -18.78 16.16
N VAL A 147 7.91 -18.27 17.17
CA VAL A 147 8.50 -17.74 18.40
C VAL A 147 8.29 -18.73 19.54
N LYS A 148 9.32 -19.00 20.34
CA LYS A 148 9.28 -19.89 21.50
C LYS A 148 8.19 -19.43 22.48
N GLY A 149 7.39 -20.37 22.97
CA GLY A 149 6.32 -20.08 23.93
C GLY A 149 5.07 -19.41 23.33
N SER A 150 5.03 -19.14 22.02
CA SER A 150 3.87 -18.58 21.34
C SER A 150 3.27 -19.56 20.35
N TYR A 151 1.98 -19.86 20.50
CA TYR A 151 1.24 -20.64 19.51
C TYR A 151 1.02 -19.89 18.18
N ARG A 152 1.29 -18.58 18.14
CA ARG A 152 1.05 -17.74 16.96
C ARG A 152 2.30 -17.64 16.11
N ARG A 153 2.15 -18.07 14.85
CA ARG A 153 3.17 -17.86 13.80
C ARG A 153 3.05 -16.41 13.29
N VAL A 154 4.18 -15.78 13.13
CA VAL A 154 4.26 -14.45 12.50
C VAL A 154 4.67 -14.65 11.05
N THR A 155 3.85 -14.17 10.12
CA THR A 155 4.14 -14.27 8.68
C THR A 155 4.65 -12.92 8.20
N LEU A 156 5.85 -12.90 7.65
CA LEU A 156 6.43 -11.77 6.95
C LEU A 156 6.11 -11.92 5.46
N TRP A 157 5.57 -10.89 4.86
CA TRP A 157 5.21 -10.92 3.44
C TRP A 157 6.46 -10.76 2.57
N GLY A 158 6.60 -11.62 1.58
CA GLY A 158 7.72 -11.59 0.63
C GLY A 158 7.69 -10.41 -0.36
N MET A 159 6.71 -9.52 -0.24
CA MET A 159 6.65 -8.25 -0.98
C MET A 159 7.61 -7.18 -0.42
N LEU A 160 8.34 -7.53 0.66
CA LEU A 160 9.30 -6.63 1.28
C LEU A 160 10.57 -6.58 0.45
N GLU A 161 10.96 -5.40 0.08
CA GLU A 161 12.21 -5.12 -0.62
C GLU A 161 13.19 -4.50 0.38
N SER A 162 14.39 -5.08 0.49
CA SER A 162 15.50 -4.42 1.17
C SER A 162 15.96 -3.28 0.24
N ARG A 163 15.95 -2.05 0.70
CA ARG A 163 16.69 -1.02 0.00
C ARG A 163 18.19 -1.28 0.23
N PRO A 164 18.97 -1.39 -0.84
CA PRO A 164 20.42 -1.37 -0.69
C PRO A 164 20.84 -0.06 -0.02
N PRO A 165 21.92 -0.08 0.73
CA PRO A 165 22.46 1.08 1.41
C PRO A 165 22.79 2.22 0.46
#